data_40540ba55751f75de0d9e725a351cf8c
#
_entry.id   40540ba55751f75de0d9e725a351cf8c
#
_cell.length_a   1.000
_cell.length_b   1.000
_cell.length_c   1.000
_cell.angle_alpha   90.00
_cell.angle_beta   90.00
_cell.angle_gamma   90.00
#
_symmetry.space_group_name_H-M   'P 1'
#
loop_
_entity.id
_entity.type
_entity.pdbx_description
1 polymer ?
#
loop_
_entity_poly.entity_id
_entity_poly.type
_entity_poly.pdbx_seq_one_letter_code
_entity_poly.pdbx_strand_id
1 'polypeptide(L)'
;MLVKDFMTPNPDVVTPDITVPEAAQIMKKGGFRRLPVVKEGRVVGIVTDRDLKEAMPSDATSLSIWELNYLISKLTVGEIMTRDPITVSDTLPLQAAAKLMLEHKVGGLPVVHEGRLVGIVTITDVLKAFLQREAELLVGAETNPQG
;
A
#
# COMPACT_ATOMS: atom_id res chain seq x y z
N MET A 1 14.53 -15.06 1.39
CA MET A 1 13.23 -14.46 0.99
C MET A 1 13.45 -13.01 0.62
N LEU A 2 13.15 -12.68 -0.61
CA LEU A 2 13.24 -11.31 -1.11
C LEU A 2 11.85 -10.72 -1.26
N VAL A 3 11.78 -9.40 -1.26
CA VAL A 3 10.51 -8.67 -1.45
C VAL A 3 9.78 -9.14 -2.70
N LYS A 4 10.49 -9.32 -3.82
CA LYS A 4 9.88 -9.77 -5.09
C LYS A 4 9.19 -11.12 -5.02
N ASP A 5 9.57 -11.97 -4.06
CA ASP A 5 8.99 -13.31 -3.92
C ASP A 5 7.60 -13.28 -3.28
N PHE A 6 7.28 -12.20 -2.56
CA PHE A 6 6.04 -12.09 -1.79
C PHE A 6 5.20 -10.86 -2.12
N MET A 7 5.73 -9.89 -2.84
CA MET A 7 4.99 -8.69 -3.22
C MET A 7 3.82 -9.03 -4.16
N THR A 8 2.84 -8.14 -4.21
CA THR A 8 1.84 -8.15 -5.27
C THR A 8 2.45 -7.41 -6.45
N PRO A 9 2.69 -8.08 -7.59
CA PRO A 9 3.25 -7.42 -8.76
C PRO A 9 2.18 -6.61 -9.50
N ASN A 10 2.62 -5.60 -10.25
CA ASN A 10 1.76 -4.78 -11.09
C ASN A 10 0.50 -4.30 -10.37
N PRO A 11 0.66 -3.59 -9.23
CA PRO A 11 -0.50 -3.14 -8.47
C PRO A 11 -1.29 -2.09 -9.24
N ASP A 12 -2.58 -1.96 -8.91
CA ASP A 12 -3.36 -0.85 -9.43
C ASP A 12 -2.77 0.45 -8.87
N VAL A 13 -2.70 1.46 -9.71
CA VAL A 13 -2.11 2.75 -9.39
C VAL A 13 -3.08 3.86 -9.76
N VAL A 14 -2.83 5.03 -9.19
CA VAL A 14 -3.56 6.25 -9.54
C VAL A 14 -2.55 7.35 -9.85
N THR A 15 -3.03 8.38 -10.53
CA THR A 15 -2.24 9.60 -10.77
C THR A 15 -2.67 10.67 -9.78
N PRO A 16 -1.82 11.70 -9.53
CA PRO A 16 -2.17 12.74 -8.54
C PRO A 16 -3.41 13.56 -8.89
N ASP A 17 -3.76 13.62 -10.16
CA ASP A 17 -4.86 14.45 -10.65
C ASP A 17 -6.23 13.82 -10.56
N ILE A 18 -6.33 12.51 -10.27
CA ILE A 18 -7.67 11.93 -10.09
C ILE A 18 -8.30 12.41 -8.79
N THR A 19 -9.62 12.36 -8.75
CA THR A 19 -10.36 12.82 -7.57
C THR A 19 -10.36 11.78 -6.47
N VAL A 20 -10.56 12.24 -5.24
CA VAL A 20 -10.71 11.36 -4.08
C VAL A 20 -11.88 10.38 -4.25
N PRO A 21 -13.07 10.79 -4.74
CA PRO A 21 -14.14 9.84 -5.03
C PRO A 21 -13.76 8.76 -6.05
N GLU A 22 -13.02 9.12 -7.09
CA GLU A 22 -12.54 8.14 -8.07
C GLU A 22 -11.59 7.11 -7.43
N ALA A 23 -10.66 7.58 -6.59
CA ALA A 23 -9.75 6.69 -5.85
C ALA A 23 -10.52 5.77 -4.90
N ALA A 24 -11.53 6.29 -4.22
CA ALA A 24 -12.39 5.50 -3.33
C ALA A 24 -13.10 4.37 -4.10
N GLN A 25 -13.58 4.64 -5.30
CA GLN A 25 -14.20 3.65 -6.16
C GLN A 25 -13.21 2.55 -6.56
N ILE A 26 -12.00 2.92 -6.92
CA ILE A 26 -10.94 1.96 -7.28
C ILE A 26 -10.63 1.05 -6.09
N MET A 27 -10.47 1.62 -4.90
CA MET A 27 -10.21 0.84 -3.69
C MET A 27 -11.34 -0.12 -3.36
N LYS A 28 -12.58 0.36 -3.44
CA LYS A 28 -13.77 -0.45 -3.15
C LYS A 28 -13.92 -1.59 -4.13
N LYS A 29 -13.80 -1.31 -5.42
CA LYS A 29 -13.96 -2.29 -6.49
C LYS A 29 -12.89 -3.37 -6.44
N GLY A 30 -11.64 -2.99 -6.17
CA GLY A 30 -10.51 -3.91 -6.13
C GLY A 30 -10.26 -4.54 -4.76
N GLY A 31 -10.92 -4.08 -3.70
CA GLY A 31 -10.67 -4.54 -2.35
C GLY A 31 -9.33 -4.08 -1.81
N PHE A 32 -8.81 -2.96 -2.30
CA PHE A 32 -7.51 -2.42 -1.90
C PHE A 32 -7.65 -1.47 -0.73
N ARG A 33 -6.65 -1.43 0.14
CA ARG A 33 -6.56 -0.49 1.26
C ARG A 33 -5.59 0.64 0.99
N ARG A 34 -4.78 0.53 -0.06
CA ARG A 34 -3.79 1.53 -0.44
C ARG A 34 -3.52 1.45 -1.93
N LEU A 35 -3.19 2.59 -2.50
CA LEU A 35 -2.85 2.71 -3.91
C LEU A 35 -1.56 3.53 -4.05
N PRO A 36 -0.56 3.03 -4.76
CA PRO A 36 0.57 3.87 -5.15
C PRO A 36 0.09 4.98 -6.07
N VAL A 37 0.65 6.17 -5.89
CA VAL A 37 0.40 7.31 -6.75
C VAL A 37 1.62 7.50 -7.64
N VAL A 38 1.43 7.44 -8.94
CA VAL A 38 2.54 7.47 -9.89
C VAL A 38 2.38 8.62 -10.88
N LYS A 39 3.50 9.14 -11.30
CA LYS A 39 3.61 10.14 -12.37
C LYS A 39 4.79 9.74 -13.25
N GLU A 40 4.50 9.56 -14.54
CA GLU A 40 5.52 9.15 -15.51
C GLU A 40 6.28 7.87 -15.09
N GLY A 41 5.54 6.90 -14.54
CA GLY A 41 6.10 5.61 -14.11
C GLY A 41 6.83 5.61 -12.77
N ARG A 42 6.96 6.77 -12.12
CA ARG A 42 7.64 6.91 -10.84
C ARG A 42 6.66 7.13 -9.71
N VAL A 43 6.95 6.55 -8.55
CA VAL A 43 6.13 6.72 -7.36
C VAL A 43 6.33 8.13 -6.82
N VAL A 44 5.24 8.89 -6.74
CA VAL A 44 5.23 10.24 -6.17
C VAL A 44 4.49 10.30 -4.83
N GLY A 45 3.71 9.27 -4.52
CA GLY A 45 2.96 9.24 -3.29
C GLY A 45 2.34 7.88 -3.04
N ILE A 46 1.64 7.78 -1.92
CA ILE A 46 0.78 6.66 -1.58
C ILE A 46 -0.48 7.22 -0.93
N VAL A 47 -1.62 6.65 -1.26
CA VAL A 47 -2.90 7.02 -0.65
C VAL A 47 -3.53 5.77 -0.04
N THR A 48 -4.05 5.88 1.17
CA THR A 48 -4.68 4.78 1.90
C THR A 48 -6.17 5.05 2.09
N ASP A 49 -6.93 4.01 2.44
CA ASP A 49 -8.34 4.15 2.80
C ASP A 49 -8.52 5.09 3.99
N ARG A 50 -7.56 5.10 4.90
CA ARG A 50 -7.55 6.02 6.05
C ARG A 50 -7.38 7.46 5.59
N ASP A 51 -6.48 7.72 4.63
CA ASP A 51 -6.29 9.06 4.06
C ASP A 51 -7.59 9.58 3.44
N LEU A 52 -8.32 8.71 2.73
CA LEU A 52 -9.61 9.07 2.13
C LEU A 52 -10.64 9.42 3.21
N LYS A 53 -10.69 8.66 4.28
CA LYS A 53 -11.62 8.91 5.40
C LYS A 53 -11.28 10.20 6.12
N GLU A 54 -10.01 10.46 6.38
CA GLU A 54 -9.55 11.67 7.04
C GLU A 54 -9.76 12.93 6.19
N ALA A 55 -9.80 12.78 4.87
CA ALA A 55 -10.07 13.88 3.95
C ALA A 55 -11.55 14.29 3.92
N MET A 56 -12.45 13.43 4.42
CA MET A 56 -13.87 13.73 4.47
C MET A 56 -14.16 14.75 5.57
N PRO A 57 -15.06 15.72 5.33
CA PRO A 57 -15.42 16.70 6.33
C PRO A 57 -16.07 16.03 7.55
N SER A 58 -15.84 16.60 8.73
CA SER A 58 -16.48 16.09 9.94
C SER A 58 -17.96 16.46 9.97
N ASP A 59 -18.76 15.71 10.74
CA ASP A 59 -20.18 15.99 10.94
C ASP A 59 -20.43 17.34 11.63
N ALA A 60 -19.39 17.92 12.23
CA ALA A 60 -19.47 19.19 12.94
C ALA A 60 -19.37 20.41 12.01
N THR A 61 -19.21 20.21 10.71
CA THR A 61 -19.11 21.32 9.77
C THR A 61 -20.45 22.07 9.63
N SER A 62 -20.36 23.37 9.40
CA SER A 62 -21.53 24.21 9.13
C SER A 62 -21.95 24.21 7.66
N LEU A 63 -21.22 23.50 6.80
CA LEU A 63 -21.51 23.45 5.37
C LEU A 63 -22.76 22.61 5.09
N SER A 64 -23.52 23.02 4.08
CA SER A 64 -24.64 22.21 3.57
C SER A 64 -24.12 20.96 2.87
N ILE A 65 -24.99 19.94 2.70
CA ILE A 65 -24.62 18.72 2.00
C ILE A 65 -24.21 19.00 0.55
N TRP A 66 -24.79 20.01 -0.08
CA TRP A 66 -24.44 20.41 -1.45
C TRP A 66 -23.03 20.99 -1.52
N GLU A 67 -22.69 21.85 -0.56
CA GLU A 67 -21.36 22.44 -0.45
C GLU A 67 -20.31 21.36 -0.18
N LEU A 68 -20.61 20.41 0.70
CA LEU A 68 -19.73 19.27 1.00
C LEU A 68 -19.47 18.43 -0.24
N ASN A 69 -20.53 18.05 -0.96
CA ASN A 69 -20.41 17.26 -2.18
C ASN A 69 -19.60 18.00 -3.25
N TYR A 70 -19.78 19.29 -3.37
CA TYR A 70 -19.02 20.11 -4.31
C TYR A 70 -17.53 20.09 -3.99
N LEU A 71 -17.17 20.32 -2.72
CA LEU A 71 -15.78 20.32 -2.28
C LEU A 71 -15.12 18.95 -2.45
N ILE A 72 -15.81 17.90 -2.05
CA ILE A 72 -15.31 16.52 -2.16
C ILE A 72 -15.09 16.15 -3.62
N SER A 73 -16.00 16.52 -4.51
CA SER A 73 -15.91 16.20 -5.93
C SER A 73 -14.69 16.80 -6.62
N LYS A 74 -14.11 17.84 -6.03
CA LYS A 74 -12.94 18.53 -6.59
C LYS A 74 -11.63 18.17 -5.89
N LEU A 75 -11.69 17.47 -4.76
CA LEU A 75 -10.51 17.11 -4.01
C LEU A 75 -9.73 16.03 -4.78
N THR A 76 -8.44 16.27 -5.01
CA THR A 76 -7.59 15.34 -5.77
C THR A 76 -6.74 14.49 -4.84
N VAL A 77 -6.31 13.34 -5.36
CA VAL A 77 -5.40 12.42 -4.64
C VAL A 77 -4.10 13.14 -4.29
N GLY A 78 -3.57 13.96 -5.20
CA GLY A 78 -2.34 14.71 -4.96
C GLY A 78 -2.40 15.64 -3.75
N GLU A 79 -3.59 16.11 -3.40
CA GLU A 79 -3.80 17.01 -2.25
C GLU A 79 -3.77 16.26 -0.92
N ILE A 80 -4.10 14.97 -0.90
CA ILE A 80 -4.25 14.20 0.34
C ILE A 80 -3.22 13.07 0.50
N MET A 81 -2.53 12.68 -0.56
CA MET A 81 -1.56 11.58 -0.52
C MET A 81 -0.39 11.88 0.43
N THR A 82 0.25 10.83 0.92
CA THR A 82 1.56 10.96 1.53
C THR A 82 2.57 11.09 0.41
N ARG A 83 3.29 12.21 0.39
CA ARG A 83 4.29 12.49 -0.65
C ARG A 83 5.60 11.77 -0.34
N ASP A 84 6.34 11.42 -1.39
CA ASP A 84 7.65 10.80 -1.29
C ASP A 84 7.68 9.66 -0.27
N PRO A 85 6.82 8.64 -0.47
CA PRO A 85 6.73 7.53 0.48
C PRO A 85 8.03 6.74 0.48
N ILE A 86 8.26 6.02 1.57
CA ILE A 86 9.37 5.07 1.62
C ILE A 86 9.10 3.99 0.59
N THR A 87 10.07 3.74 -0.28
CA THR A 87 10.01 2.66 -1.27
C THR A 87 11.12 1.66 -0.97
N VAL A 88 10.94 0.44 -1.44
CA VAL A 88 11.95 -0.62 -1.29
C VAL A 88 12.28 -1.22 -2.64
N SER A 89 13.51 -1.71 -2.79
CA SER A 89 13.91 -2.47 -3.96
C SER A 89 13.26 -3.85 -3.94
N ASP A 90 12.93 -4.37 -5.12
CA ASP A 90 12.39 -5.72 -5.25
C ASP A 90 13.39 -6.81 -4.80
N THR A 91 14.68 -6.49 -4.76
CA THR A 91 15.72 -7.41 -4.30
C THR A 91 16.07 -7.24 -2.82
N LEU A 92 15.41 -6.34 -2.12
CA LEU A 92 15.60 -6.19 -0.69
C LEU A 92 15.13 -7.45 0.05
N PRO A 93 15.86 -7.93 1.07
CA PRO A 93 15.34 -9.01 1.92
C PRO A 93 14.00 -8.62 2.55
N LEU A 94 13.07 -9.57 2.57
CA LEU A 94 11.73 -9.31 3.11
C LEU A 94 11.78 -8.87 4.58
N GLN A 95 12.72 -9.40 5.36
CA GLN A 95 12.94 -8.98 6.75
C GLN A 95 13.23 -7.49 6.86
N ALA A 96 14.03 -6.96 5.95
CA ALA A 96 14.35 -5.53 5.96
C ALA A 96 13.13 -4.67 5.65
N ALA A 97 12.28 -5.11 4.73
CA ALA A 97 11.02 -4.43 4.44
C ALA A 97 10.09 -4.46 5.66
N ALA A 98 9.98 -5.61 6.32
CA ALA A 98 9.18 -5.75 7.54
C ALA A 98 9.67 -4.80 8.65
N LYS A 99 10.97 -4.68 8.81
CA LYS A 99 11.57 -3.77 9.79
C LYS A 99 11.21 -2.31 9.47
N LEU A 100 11.28 -1.91 8.20
CA LEU A 100 10.88 -0.57 7.78
C LEU A 100 9.41 -0.30 8.10
N MET A 101 8.54 -1.26 7.85
CA MET A 101 7.10 -1.13 8.17
C MET A 101 6.89 -0.89 9.66
N LEU A 102 7.61 -1.61 10.52
CA LEU A 102 7.52 -1.43 11.97
C LEU A 102 8.07 -0.09 12.41
N GLU A 103 9.24 0.30 11.92
CA GLU A 103 9.90 1.55 12.30
C GLU A 103 9.09 2.77 11.89
N HIS A 104 8.49 2.74 10.71
CA HIS A 104 7.74 3.87 10.16
C HIS A 104 6.23 3.76 10.38
N LYS A 105 5.78 2.68 11.03
CA LYS A 105 4.35 2.45 11.34
C LYS A 105 3.47 2.50 10.09
N VAL A 106 3.93 1.88 9.02
CA VAL A 106 3.19 1.78 7.76
C VAL A 106 2.88 0.33 7.44
N GLY A 107 1.72 0.07 6.86
CA GLY A 107 1.25 -1.28 6.57
C GLY A 107 1.61 -1.80 5.19
N GLY A 108 2.29 -1.01 4.37
CA GLY A 108 2.71 -1.40 3.03
C GLY A 108 3.70 -0.42 2.44
N LEU A 109 4.51 -0.93 1.53
CA LEU A 109 5.56 -0.16 0.87
C LEU A 109 5.51 -0.40 -0.64
N PRO A 110 5.56 0.67 -1.45
CA PRO A 110 5.76 0.50 -2.88
C PRO A 110 7.12 -0.15 -3.16
N VAL A 111 7.13 -1.06 -4.11
CA VAL A 111 8.34 -1.78 -4.52
C VAL A 111 8.80 -1.27 -5.87
N VAL A 112 10.06 -0.89 -5.97
CA VAL A 112 10.62 -0.31 -7.19
C VAL A 112 11.79 -1.15 -7.70
N HIS A 113 11.97 -1.11 -9.01
CA HIS A 113 13.11 -1.67 -9.71
C HIS A 113 13.61 -0.62 -10.69
N GLU A 114 14.87 -0.22 -10.55
CA GLU A 114 15.46 0.84 -11.37
C GLU A 114 14.60 2.12 -11.39
N GLY A 115 14.06 2.48 -10.23
CA GLY A 115 13.27 3.70 -10.06
C GLY A 115 11.81 3.60 -10.51
N ARG A 116 11.38 2.46 -11.04
CA ARG A 116 10.00 2.26 -11.50
C ARG A 116 9.24 1.33 -10.57
N LEU A 117 7.96 1.62 -10.39
CA LEU A 117 7.08 0.79 -9.58
C LEU A 117 6.91 -0.59 -10.22
N VAL A 118 7.16 -1.64 -9.46
CA VAL A 118 6.98 -3.03 -9.91
C VAL A 118 6.04 -3.83 -9.01
N GLY A 119 5.74 -3.35 -7.82
CA GLY A 119 4.88 -4.08 -6.89
C GLY A 119 4.54 -3.28 -5.66
N ILE A 120 3.82 -3.94 -4.76
CA ILE A 120 3.56 -3.45 -3.42
C ILE A 120 3.74 -4.61 -2.45
N VAL A 121 4.42 -4.37 -1.33
CA VAL A 121 4.59 -5.35 -0.27
C VAL A 121 3.90 -4.85 0.99
N THR A 122 3.14 -5.73 1.64
CA THR A 122 2.30 -5.38 2.79
C THR A 122 2.58 -6.28 3.99
N ILE A 123 2.02 -5.91 5.13
CA ILE A 123 2.05 -6.75 6.35
C ILE A 123 1.47 -8.14 6.05
N THR A 124 0.40 -8.23 5.27
CA THR A 124 -0.19 -9.51 4.88
C THR A 124 0.83 -10.39 4.17
N ASP A 125 1.65 -9.82 3.29
CA ASP A 125 2.70 -10.57 2.58
C ASP A 125 3.74 -11.10 3.55
N VAL A 126 4.13 -10.28 4.54
CA VAL A 126 5.08 -10.69 5.58
C VAL A 126 4.51 -11.85 6.40
N LEU A 127 3.25 -11.77 6.78
CA LEU A 127 2.58 -12.84 7.53
C LEU A 127 2.50 -14.14 6.72
N LYS A 128 2.19 -14.03 5.43
CA LYS A 128 2.18 -15.20 4.54
C LYS A 128 3.56 -15.85 4.45
N ALA A 129 4.61 -15.05 4.34
CA ALA A 129 5.99 -15.54 4.32
C ALA A 129 6.35 -16.24 5.63
N PHE A 130 5.96 -15.65 6.75
CA PHE A 130 6.17 -16.25 8.07
C PHE A 130 5.49 -17.62 8.17
N LEU A 131 4.23 -17.71 7.78
CA LEU A 131 3.49 -18.98 7.82
C LEU A 131 4.11 -20.03 6.91
N GLN A 132 4.56 -19.65 5.72
CA GLN A 132 5.23 -20.55 4.80
C GLN A 132 6.52 -21.09 5.41
N ARG A 133 7.33 -20.23 6.01
CA ARG A 133 8.58 -20.64 6.65
C ARG A 133 8.34 -21.58 7.81
N GLU A 134 7.34 -21.31 8.65
CA GLU A 134 6.97 -22.18 9.76
C GLU A 134 6.52 -23.56 9.26
N ALA A 135 5.73 -23.62 8.19
CA ALA A 135 5.30 -24.87 7.57
C ALA A 135 6.50 -25.67 7.04
N GLU A 136 7.45 -25.03 6.39
CA GLU A 136 8.67 -25.67 5.89
C GLU A 136 9.51 -26.24 7.03
N LEU A 137 9.63 -25.54 8.15
CA LEU A 137 10.35 -26.00 9.33
C LEU A 137 9.66 -27.23 9.95
N LEU A 138 8.34 -27.25 10.03
CA LEU A 138 7.57 -28.39 10.54
C LEU A 138 7.74 -29.62 9.64
N VAL A 139 7.67 -29.46 8.33
CA VAL A 139 7.91 -30.56 7.36
C VAL A 139 9.33 -31.10 7.52
N GLY A 140 10.31 -30.21 7.65
CA GLY A 140 11.69 -30.59 7.87
C GLY A 140 11.86 -31.40 9.18
N ALA A 141 11.19 -31.00 10.26
CA ALA A 141 11.21 -31.73 11.52
C ALA A 141 10.56 -33.13 11.41
N GLU A 142 9.45 -33.24 10.66
CA GLU A 142 8.75 -34.49 10.43
C GLU A 142 9.58 -35.47 9.57
N THR A 143 10.34 -34.93 8.63
CA THR A 143 11.15 -35.78 7.73
C THR A 143 12.49 -36.19 8.34
N ASN A 144 12.83 -35.68 9.51
CA ASN A 144 14.07 -36.03 10.21
C ASN A 144 13.76 -36.70 11.57
N PRO A 145 13.43 -38.00 11.56
CA PRO A 145 13.01 -38.70 12.78
C PRO A 145 14.12 -38.83 13.84
N GLN A 146 15.35 -38.55 13.50
CA GLN A 146 16.45 -38.54 14.45
C GLN A 146 16.49 -37.23 15.25
N GLY A 147 15.67 -36.32 14.85
CA GLY A 147 15.45 -34.98 15.36
C GLY A 147 16.10 -34.62 16.61
#